data_3f689ad9498919cecacd038ef5e3ce15
#
_entry.id   3f689ad9498919cecacd038ef5e3ce15
#
_cell.length_a   1.000
_cell.length_b   1.000
_cell.length_c   1.000
_cell.angle_alpha   90.00
_cell.angle_beta   90.00
_cell.angle_gamma   90.00
#
_symmetry.space_group_name_H-M   'P 1'
#
loop_
_entity.id
_entity.type
_entity.pdbx_description
1 polymer ?
#
loop_
_entity_poly.entity_id
_entity_poly.type
_entity_poly.pdbx_seq_one_letter_code
_entity_poly.pdbx_strand_id
1 'polypeptide(L)'
;YLNLGMVYLNLRKYQEAIKFFNQSLVHNKKLTSVYYYLGECYKNINDVDKALSYYILSHHQKTYSKILECYFILNKKKKYQKLISSISKDDPDNRRIAAISAYISHQFNIRNIYPFCQNPLNFILKKNIKKNMENDSLEIQELIEGITKKKFTWELFGKTTVGGSSAYNLTQLEITSLSKLQNILVSEISNYKENFKNENCTFIQKWPKKYKFNIWSNILKSEGYNTSHIHPAGWLSGGVYLKIPSNIKKNEAGIEFSLHGENYPIKIKNIPTITIVPKVYDLVLFPSSLFHKTIPFKSSDERMMIAFDIHKLQ
;
A
#
# COMPACT_ATOMS: atom_id res chain seq x y z
N TYR A 1 9.27 -21.52 20.23
CA TYR A 1 8.11 -20.76 20.76
C TYR A 1 7.75 -19.57 19.88
N LEU A 2 8.72 -18.75 19.43
CA LEU A 2 8.42 -17.59 18.57
C LEU A 2 7.62 -17.99 17.30
N ASN A 3 8.11 -18.99 16.55
CA ASN A 3 7.46 -19.46 15.32
C ASN A 3 6.06 -20.04 15.60
N LEU A 4 5.87 -20.75 16.70
CA LEU A 4 4.55 -21.24 17.11
C LEU A 4 3.61 -20.07 17.43
N GLY A 5 4.08 -19.06 18.17
CA GLY A 5 3.32 -17.84 18.41
C GLY A 5 2.88 -17.15 17.11
N MET A 6 3.77 -17.07 16.11
CA MET A 6 3.44 -16.50 14.80
C MET A 6 2.40 -17.34 14.05
N VAL A 7 2.49 -18.67 14.11
CA VAL A 7 1.46 -19.55 13.50
C VAL A 7 0.10 -19.31 14.13
N TYR A 8 0.01 -19.29 15.48
CA TYR A 8 -1.26 -19.04 16.17
C TYR A 8 -1.80 -17.65 15.92
N LEU A 9 -0.94 -16.62 15.84
CA LEU A 9 -1.34 -15.26 15.46
C LEU A 9 -1.98 -15.25 14.05
N ASN A 10 -1.37 -15.91 13.08
CA ASN A 10 -1.91 -16.03 11.73
C ASN A 10 -3.24 -16.79 11.67
N LEU A 11 -3.40 -17.79 12.55
CA LEU A 11 -4.66 -18.53 12.73
C LEU A 11 -5.70 -17.73 13.55
N ARG A 12 -5.40 -16.49 13.95
CA ARG A 12 -6.23 -15.63 14.81
C ARG A 12 -6.54 -16.24 16.19
N LYS A 13 -5.75 -17.21 16.64
CA LYS A 13 -5.80 -17.80 17.97
C LYS A 13 -4.93 -16.99 18.93
N TYR A 14 -5.43 -15.81 19.31
CA TYR A 14 -4.62 -14.78 19.98
C TYR A 14 -4.17 -15.17 21.37
N GLN A 15 -4.99 -15.91 22.14
CA GLN A 15 -4.62 -16.34 23.51
C GLN A 15 -3.49 -17.36 23.47
N GLU A 16 -3.53 -18.31 22.56
CA GLU A 16 -2.46 -19.29 22.34
C GLU A 16 -1.19 -18.61 21.84
N ALA A 17 -1.32 -17.64 20.91
CA ALA A 17 -0.20 -16.86 20.45
C ALA A 17 0.49 -16.11 21.60
N ILE A 18 -0.27 -15.45 22.49
CA ILE A 18 0.24 -14.75 23.68
C ILE A 18 1.01 -15.73 24.58
N LYS A 19 0.48 -16.94 24.82
CA LYS A 19 1.16 -17.97 25.63
C LYS A 19 2.54 -18.28 25.05
N PHE A 20 2.63 -18.58 23.76
CA PHE A 20 3.89 -18.94 23.10
C PHE A 20 4.87 -17.75 23.00
N PHE A 21 4.39 -16.55 22.78
CA PHE A 21 5.24 -15.35 22.79
C PHE A 21 5.82 -15.09 24.19
N ASN A 22 5.03 -15.25 25.26
CA ASN A 22 5.53 -15.12 26.62
C ASN A 22 6.57 -16.21 26.94
N GLN A 23 6.35 -17.45 26.53
CA GLN A 23 7.36 -18.51 26.67
C GLN A 23 8.66 -18.15 25.92
N SER A 24 8.56 -17.57 24.74
CA SER A 24 9.73 -17.10 23.99
C SER A 24 10.53 -16.04 24.77
N LEU A 25 9.87 -15.12 25.48
CA LEU A 25 10.52 -14.10 26.32
C LEU A 25 11.14 -14.68 27.59
N VAL A 26 10.59 -15.77 28.16
CA VAL A 26 11.23 -16.48 29.29
C VAL A 26 12.61 -17.01 28.88
N HIS A 27 12.72 -17.56 27.67
CA HIS A 27 13.98 -18.08 27.15
C HIS A 27 14.94 -17.00 26.65
N ASN A 28 14.44 -15.91 26.14
CA ASN A 28 15.27 -14.80 25.66
C ASN A 28 14.54 -13.44 25.78
N LYS A 29 14.80 -12.75 26.89
CA LYS A 29 14.22 -11.42 27.17
C LYS A 29 14.62 -10.32 26.18
N LYS A 30 15.70 -10.54 25.40
CA LYS A 30 16.18 -9.56 24.40
C LYS A 30 15.48 -9.64 23.05
N LEU A 31 14.52 -10.53 22.85
CA LEU A 31 13.74 -10.66 21.63
C LEU A 31 12.70 -9.52 21.53
N THR A 32 13.15 -8.32 21.29
CA THR A 32 12.29 -7.10 21.22
C THR A 32 11.20 -7.17 20.16
N SER A 33 11.40 -7.96 19.09
CA SER A 33 10.38 -8.21 18.07
C SER A 33 9.13 -8.93 18.62
N VAL A 34 9.28 -9.73 19.67
CA VAL A 34 8.16 -10.44 20.30
C VAL A 34 7.16 -9.47 20.92
N TYR A 35 7.63 -8.35 21.46
CA TYR A 35 6.75 -7.31 21.99
C TYR A 35 5.83 -6.73 20.91
N TYR A 36 6.31 -6.60 19.67
CA TYR A 36 5.45 -6.20 18.55
C TYR A 36 4.29 -7.18 18.34
N TYR A 37 4.57 -8.49 18.32
CA TYR A 37 3.55 -9.53 18.13
C TYR A 37 2.59 -9.64 19.31
N LEU A 38 3.07 -9.45 20.53
CA LEU A 38 2.18 -9.34 21.71
C LEU A 38 1.26 -8.14 21.57
N GLY A 39 1.78 -7.00 21.14
CA GLY A 39 0.97 -5.82 20.82
C GLY A 39 -0.12 -6.11 19.79
N GLU A 40 0.20 -6.83 18.70
CA GLU A 40 -0.79 -7.25 17.70
C GLU A 40 -1.86 -8.17 18.32
N CYS A 41 -1.46 -9.15 19.16
CA CYS A 41 -2.42 -10.03 19.83
C CYS A 41 -3.38 -9.25 20.73
N TYR A 42 -2.85 -8.41 21.64
CA TYR A 42 -3.66 -7.62 22.57
C TYR A 42 -4.57 -6.62 21.85
N LYS A 43 -4.11 -6.00 20.76
CA LYS A 43 -4.97 -5.14 19.94
C LYS A 43 -6.15 -5.91 19.34
N ASN A 44 -5.92 -7.12 18.82
CA ASN A 44 -6.95 -7.94 18.21
C ASN A 44 -7.98 -8.50 19.22
N ILE A 45 -7.61 -8.66 20.49
CA ILE A 45 -8.56 -8.99 21.57
C ILE A 45 -9.13 -7.74 22.25
N ASN A 46 -8.94 -6.56 21.63
CA ASN A 46 -9.45 -5.26 22.06
C ASN A 46 -8.88 -4.73 23.39
N ASP A 47 -7.74 -5.23 23.85
CA ASP A 47 -6.99 -4.70 25.00
C ASP A 47 -5.93 -3.70 24.51
N VAL A 48 -6.41 -2.50 24.13
CA VAL A 48 -5.58 -1.50 23.45
C VAL A 48 -4.53 -0.87 24.38
N ASP A 49 -4.79 -0.79 25.68
CA ASP A 49 -3.80 -0.25 26.65
C ASP A 49 -2.63 -1.21 26.82
N LYS A 50 -2.87 -2.53 26.91
CA LYS A 50 -1.78 -3.52 26.88
C LYS A 50 -1.07 -3.56 25.55
N ALA A 51 -1.79 -3.49 24.44
CA ALA A 51 -1.20 -3.41 23.11
C ALA A 51 -0.23 -2.22 23.02
N LEU A 52 -0.65 -1.04 23.46
CA LEU A 52 0.18 0.17 23.52
C LEU A 52 1.45 -0.04 24.34
N SER A 53 1.31 -0.66 25.53
CA SER A 53 2.45 -0.93 26.42
C SER A 53 3.48 -1.83 25.74
N TYR A 54 3.03 -2.88 25.06
CA TYR A 54 3.92 -3.79 24.32
C TYR A 54 4.55 -3.13 23.09
N TYR A 55 3.81 -2.32 22.34
CA TYR A 55 4.38 -1.58 21.22
C TYR A 55 5.47 -0.60 21.69
N ILE A 56 5.31 0.08 22.82
CA ILE A 56 6.33 0.97 23.38
C ILE A 56 7.63 0.21 23.71
N LEU A 57 7.54 -1.05 24.15
CA LEU A 57 8.70 -1.89 24.42
C LEU A 57 9.34 -2.48 23.17
N SER A 58 8.67 -2.41 22.03
CA SER A 58 9.14 -2.99 20.78
C SER A 58 10.04 -2.00 20.03
N HIS A 59 11.12 -2.50 19.44
CA HIS A 59 11.98 -1.75 18.51
C HIS A 59 11.71 -2.11 17.04
N HIS A 60 10.54 -2.69 16.74
CA HIS A 60 10.19 -3.06 15.38
C HIS A 60 9.87 -1.81 14.54
N GLN A 61 10.31 -1.78 13.26
CA GLN A 61 10.14 -0.63 12.36
C GLN A 61 8.68 -0.18 12.12
N LYS A 62 7.70 -1.05 12.38
CA LYS A 62 6.27 -0.72 12.27
C LYS A 62 5.69 -0.11 13.56
N THR A 63 6.45 -0.07 14.63
CA THR A 63 5.95 0.22 15.98
C THR A 63 5.32 1.60 16.09
N TYR A 64 5.94 2.63 15.53
CA TYR A 64 5.41 3.99 15.63
C TYR A 64 4.02 4.13 15.01
N SER A 65 3.76 3.51 13.86
CA SER A 65 2.42 3.55 13.27
C SER A 65 1.38 2.88 14.16
N LYS A 66 1.74 1.80 14.86
CA LYS A 66 0.86 1.10 15.80
C LYS A 66 0.63 1.88 17.11
N ILE A 67 1.64 2.57 17.62
CA ILE A 67 1.49 3.48 18.77
C ILE A 67 0.55 4.64 18.42
N LEU A 68 0.70 5.24 17.23
CA LEU A 68 -0.20 6.30 16.76
C LEU A 68 -1.64 5.79 16.62
N GLU A 69 -1.83 4.58 16.11
CA GLU A 69 -3.13 3.90 16.05
C GLU A 69 -3.74 3.73 17.44
N CYS A 70 -2.98 3.21 18.42
CA CYS A 70 -3.44 3.07 19.80
C CYS A 70 -3.82 4.42 20.42
N TYR A 71 -3.02 5.46 20.22
CA TYR A 71 -3.37 6.81 20.72
C TYR A 71 -4.68 7.33 20.09
N PHE A 72 -4.94 7.00 18.83
CA PHE A 72 -6.19 7.33 18.17
C PHE A 72 -7.37 6.57 18.77
N ILE A 73 -7.27 5.24 18.93
CA ILE A 73 -8.32 4.40 19.52
C ILE A 73 -8.66 4.88 20.92
N LEU A 74 -7.65 5.11 21.76
CA LEU A 74 -7.76 5.56 23.14
C LEU A 74 -8.08 7.06 23.29
N ASN A 75 -8.33 7.76 22.19
CA ASN A 75 -8.61 9.20 22.16
C ASN A 75 -7.54 10.10 22.83
N LYS A 76 -6.28 9.65 22.83
CA LYS A 76 -5.14 10.34 23.45
C LYS A 76 -4.55 11.40 22.47
N LYS A 77 -5.36 12.36 22.01
CA LYS A 77 -5.01 13.36 20.98
C LYS A 77 -3.71 14.12 21.30
N LYS A 78 -3.50 14.57 22.52
CA LYS A 78 -2.26 15.27 22.91
C LYS A 78 -1.02 14.38 22.79
N LYS A 79 -1.11 13.10 23.17
CA LYS A 79 0.01 12.13 23.02
C LYS A 79 0.31 11.85 21.56
N TYR A 80 -0.72 11.70 20.73
CA TYR A 80 -0.59 11.61 19.28
C TYR A 80 0.19 12.81 18.71
N GLN A 81 -0.25 14.05 19.03
CA GLN A 81 0.38 15.27 18.52
C GLN A 81 1.86 15.39 18.94
N LYS A 82 2.17 15.07 20.19
CA LYS A 82 3.56 15.08 20.68
C LYS A 82 4.43 14.06 19.92
N LEU A 83 3.95 12.82 19.77
CA LEU A 83 4.71 11.76 19.10
C LEU A 83 4.89 12.05 17.62
N ILE A 84 3.82 12.44 16.89
CA ILE A 84 3.94 12.72 15.46
C ILE A 84 4.88 13.91 15.17
N SER A 85 4.91 14.90 16.05
CA SER A 85 5.85 16.04 15.94
C SER A 85 7.31 15.61 16.09
N SER A 86 7.61 14.67 16.99
CA SER A 86 8.96 14.09 17.12
C SER A 86 9.33 13.28 15.89
N ILE A 87 8.48 12.33 15.52
CA ILE A 87 8.75 11.44 14.37
C ILE A 87 8.94 12.23 13.06
N SER A 88 8.18 13.34 12.89
CA SER A 88 8.31 14.19 11.70
C SER A 88 9.70 14.75 11.47
N LYS A 89 10.50 14.88 12.53
CA LYS A 89 11.90 15.34 12.45
C LYS A 89 12.87 14.18 12.17
N ASP A 90 12.64 13.04 12.83
CA ASP A 90 13.58 11.92 12.85
C ASP A 90 13.39 10.98 11.64
N ASP A 91 12.14 10.77 11.21
CA ASP A 91 11.75 9.87 10.13
C ASP A 91 10.66 10.52 9.24
N PRO A 92 11.01 11.56 8.45
CA PRO A 92 10.04 12.39 7.72
C PRO A 92 9.49 11.75 6.44
N ASP A 93 9.97 10.59 6.04
CA ASP A 93 9.58 9.94 4.77
C ASP A 93 9.02 8.52 4.93
N ASN A 94 8.56 8.16 6.11
CA ASN A 94 7.95 6.85 6.37
C ASN A 94 6.51 6.79 5.85
N ARG A 95 6.27 5.94 4.85
CA ARG A 95 4.96 5.81 4.18
C ARG A 95 3.86 5.29 5.09
N ARG A 96 4.19 4.41 6.07
CA ARG A 96 3.20 3.93 7.05
C ARG A 96 2.73 5.05 7.98
N ILE A 97 3.68 5.88 8.43
CA ILE A 97 3.36 7.02 9.28
C ILE A 97 2.60 8.07 8.47
N ALA A 98 2.98 8.31 7.22
CA ALA A 98 2.25 9.21 6.32
C ALA A 98 0.78 8.79 6.16
N ALA A 99 0.55 7.51 5.88
CA ALA A 99 -0.79 6.96 5.71
C ALA A 99 -1.66 7.14 6.97
N ILE A 100 -1.17 6.66 8.12
CA ILE A 100 -1.94 6.73 9.36
C ILE A 100 -2.09 8.17 9.87
N SER A 101 -1.10 9.05 9.67
CA SER A 101 -1.22 10.43 10.11
C SER A 101 -2.22 11.22 9.28
N ALA A 102 -2.31 11.00 7.98
CA ALA A 102 -3.34 11.59 7.14
C ALA A 102 -4.74 11.16 7.61
N TYR A 103 -4.93 9.88 7.91
CA TYR A 103 -6.18 9.35 8.44
C TYR A 103 -6.53 9.93 9.82
N ILE A 104 -5.63 9.83 10.80
CA ILE A 104 -5.88 10.29 12.17
C ILE A 104 -6.12 11.81 12.21
N SER A 105 -5.38 12.57 11.43
CA SER A 105 -5.57 14.03 11.37
C SER A 105 -6.96 14.39 10.85
N HIS A 106 -7.45 13.70 9.82
CA HIS A 106 -8.82 13.82 9.35
C HIS A 106 -9.83 13.45 10.46
N GLN A 107 -9.64 12.31 11.14
CA GLN A 107 -10.55 11.80 12.17
C GLN A 107 -10.57 12.67 13.46
N PHE A 108 -9.49 13.35 13.77
CA PHE A 108 -9.41 14.31 14.87
C PHE A 108 -9.77 15.73 14.46
N ASN A 109 -10.05 15.96 13.19
CA ASN A 109 -10.25 17.29 12.61
C ASN A 109 -9.11 18.26 12.98
N ILE A 110 -7.87 17.88 12.63
CA ILE A 110 -6.68 18.68 12.86
C ILE A 110 -5.80 18.70 11.62
N ARG A 111 -4.91 19.67 11.53
CA ARG A 111 -3.91 19.73 10.46
C ARG A 111 -2.98 18.50 10.52
N ASN A 112 -2.78 17.84 9.39
CA ASN A 112 -1.75 16.83 9.24
C ASN A 112 -0.37 17.52 9.17
N ILE A 113 0.47 17.28 10.18
CA ILE A 113 1.81 17.89 10.28
C ILE A 113 2.92 16.96 9.82
N TYR A 114 2.61 15.69 9.49
CA TYR A 114 3.62 14.76 9.00
C TYR A 114 4.04 15.14 7.58
N PRO A 115 5.35 15.36 7.31
CA PRO A 115 5.77 16.12 6.12
C PRO A 115 5.79 15.34 4.81
N PHE A 116 5.64 14.00 4.83
CA PHE A 116 5.80 13.21 3.60
C PHE A 116 4.82 13.65 2.51
N CYS A 117 3.52 13.53 2.79
CA CYS A 117 2.45 13.92 1.88
C CYS A 117 1.19 14.21 2.69
N GLN A 118 0.94 15.49 3.03
CA GLN A 118 -0.15 15.85 3.94
C GLN A 118 -1.53 15.57 3.36
N ASN A 119 -1.72 15.78 2.06
CA ASN A 119 -2.97 15.62 1.32
C ASN A 119 -2.78 14.63 0.16
N PRO A 120 -2.61 13.33 0.42
CA PRO A 120 -2.16 12.38 -0.59
C PRO A 120 -3.15 12.18 -1.75
N LEU A 121 -4.43 12.47 -1.55
CA LEU A 121 -5.45 12.39 -2.61
C LEU A 121 -5.22 13.42 -3.74
N ASN A 122 -4.59 14.56 -3.45
CA ASN A 122 -4.28 15.60 -4.44
C ASN A 122 -3.17 15.18 -5.42
N PHE A 123 -2.43 14.13 -5.11
CA PHE A 123 -1.31 13.64 -5.90
C PHE A 123 -1.67 12.43 -6.78
N ILE A 124 -2.95 12.16 -6.97
CA ILE A 124 -3.40 11.12 -7.90
C ILE A 124 -3.40 11.71 -9.31
N LEU A 125 -2.72 11.04 -10.24
CA LEU A 125 -2.71 11.40 -11.65
C LEU A 125 -3.17 10.20 -12.48
N LYS A 126 -4.13 10.46 -13.40
CA LYS A 126 -4.52 9.50 -14.43
C LYS A 126 -4.19 10.08 -15.80
N LYS A 127 -3.54 9.28 -16.66
CA LYS A 127 -3.20 9.63 -18.03
C LYS A 127 -3.36 8.43 -18.93
N ASN A 128 -3.86 8.63 -20.16
CA ASN A 128 -3.86 7.58 -21.16
C ASN A 128 -2.56 7.65 -21.97
N ILE A 129 -1.80 6.55 -22.00
CA ILE A 129 -0.47 6.47 -22.63
C ILE A 129 -0.50 5.83 -24.03
N LYS A 130 -1.69 5.62 -24.61
CA LYS A 130 -1.86 5.00 -25.94
C LYS A 130 -0.99 5.68 -27.01
N LYS A 131 -0.98 7.00 -27.02
CA LYS A 131 -0.20 7.80 -27.99
C LYS A 131 1.33 7.69 -27.82
N ASN A 132 1.79 7.16 -26.71
CA ASN A 132 3.21 6.95 -26.45
C ASN A 132 3.70 5.57 -26.93
N MET A 133 2.80 4.71 -27.39
CA MET A 133 3.08 3.39 -27.94
C MET A 133 3.06 3.47 -29.49
N GLU A 134 4.11 2.99 -30.13
CA GLU A 134 4.27 3.09 -31.60
C GLU A 134 3.28 2.19 -32.35
N ASN A 135 3.05 0.98 -31.80
CA ASN A 135 2.15 -0.05 -32.31
C ASN A 135 1.27 -0.58 -31.19
N ASP A 136 0.37 0.28 -30.71
CA ASP A 136 -0.36 0.11 -29.44
C ASP A 136 -1.02 -1.27 -29.28
N SER A 137 -1.72 -1.76 -30.28
CA SER A 137 -2.41 -3.05 -30.21
C SER A 137 -1.43 -4.24 -30.16
N LEU A 138 -0.37 -4.21 -30.95
CA LEU A 138 0.64 -5.27 -31.00
C LEU A 138 1.48 -5.28 -29.71
N GLU A 139 1.87 -4.10 -29.24
CA GLU A 139 2.67 -3.98 -28.01
C GLU A 139 1.90 -4.44 -26.76
N ILE A 140 0.62 -4.13 -26.66
CA ILE A 140 -0.23 -4.65 -25.57
C ILE A 140 -0.40 -6.17 -25.69
N GLN A 141 -0.61 -6.69 -26.89
CA GLN A 141 -0.73 -8.13 -27.09
C GLN A 141 0.57 -8.86 -26.71
N GLU A 142 1.73 -8.37 -27.16
CA GLU A 142 3.04 -8.90 -26.79
C GLU A 142 3.25 -8.87 -25.26
N LEU A 143 2.86 -7.76 -24.60
CA LEU A 143 2.92 -7.66 -23.13
C LEU A 143 2.06 -8.72 -22.46
N ILE A 144 0.81 -8.86 -22.89
CA ILE A 144 -0.12 -9.85 -22.32
C ILE A 144 0.41 -11.26 -22.52
N GLU A 145 0.81 -11.63 -23.75
CA GLU A 145 1.33 -12.96 -24.08
C GLU A 145 2.63 -13.25 -23.33
N GLY A 146 3.57 -12.30 -23.32
CA GLY A 146 4.85 -12.47 -22.63
C GLY A 146 4.68 -12.61 -21.11
N ILE A 147 3.78 -11.83 -20.51
CA ILE A 147 3.53 -11.89 -19.06
C ILE A 147 2.76 -13.17 -18.71
N THR A 148 1.79 -13.60 -19.53
CA THR A 148 0.99 -14.80 -19.24
C THR A 148 1.81 -16.12 -19.32
N LYS A 149 2.95 -16.11 -20.01
CA LYS A 149 3.92 -17.22 -19.96
C LYS A 149 4.61 -17.34 -18.60
N LYS A 150 4.60 -16.29 -17.77
CA LYS A 150 5.14 -16.33 -16.40
C LYS A 150 4.23 -17.13 -15.51
N LYS A 151 4.80 -17.80 -14.49
CA LYS A 151 4.00 -18.48 -13.47
C LYS A 151 3.25 -17.46 -12.62
N PHE A 152 1.94 -17.51 -12.68
CA PHE A 152 1.04 -16.78 -11.78
C PHE A 152 0.75 -17.59 -10.53
N THR A 153 0.68 -16.91 -9.39
CA THR A 153 0.26 -17.51 -8.13
C THR A 153 -1.10 -16.98 -7.76
N TRP A 154 -2.06 -17.89 -7.62
CA TRP A 154 -3.42 -17.60 -7.16
C TRP A 154 -3.39 -17.23 -5.67
N GLU A 155 -4.02 -16.12 -5.32
CA GLU A 155 -4.21 -15.66 -3.92
C GLU A 155 -2.98 -15.89 -3.02
N LEU A 156 -1.82 -15.41 -3.44
CA LEU A 156 -0.58 -15.63 -2.69
C LEU A 156 -0.75 -15.14 -1.24
N PHE A 157 -0.49 -16.05 -0.30
CA PHE A 157 -0.60 -15.78 1.14
C PHE A 157 0.17 -14.51 1.55
N GLY A 158 -0.46 -13.68 2.37
CA GLY A 158 0.10 -12.41 2.84
C GLY A 158 0.10 -11.28 1.79
N LYS A 159 -0.57 -11.47 0.65
CA LYS A 159 -0.80 -10.44 -0.37
C LYS A 159 -2.26 -9.98 -0.33
N THR A 160 -2.54 -8.94 -1.09
CA THR A 160 -3.84 -8.23 -1.06
C THR A 160 -4.84 -8.75 -2.09
N THR A 161 -4.41 -9.61 -3.01
CA THR A 161 -5.22 -10.14 -4.11
C THR A 161 -6.17 -11.22 -3.61
N VAL A 162 -7.45 -11.05 -3.91
CA VAL A 162 -8.55 -12.00 -3.67
C VAL A 162 -9.28 -12.22 -4.99
N GLY A 163 -9.65 -13.46 -5.31
CA GLY A 163 -10.29 -13.82 -6.58
C GLY A 163 -9.39 -13.54 -7.79
N GLY A 164 -8.08 -13.71 -7.65
CA GLY A 164 -7.13 -13.41 -8.71
C GLY A 164 -5.75 -13.99 -8.50
N SER A 165 -4.88 -13.71 -9.45
CA SER A 165 -3.49 -14.18 -9.44
C SER A 165 -2.51 -13.06 -9.73
N SER A 166 -1.27 -13.23 -9.29
CA SER A 166 -0.18 -12.27 -9.49
C SER A 166 1.09 -12.93 -9.97
N ALA A 167 1.84 -12.25 -10.83
CA ALA A 167 3.18 -12.61 -11.25
C ALA A 167 4.15 -11.50 -10.86
N TYR A 168 5.19 -11.85 -10.12
CA TYR A 168 6.16 -10.89 -9.57
C TYR A 168 7.49 -10.90 -10.34
N ASN A 169 8.32 -9.88 -10.09
CA ASN A 169 9.66 -9.74 -10.66
C ASN A 169 9.67 -9.69 -12.21
N LEU A 170 8.71 -8.96 -12.79
CA LEU A 170 8.61 -8.86 -14.26
C LEU A 170 9.80 -8.13 -14.87
N THR A 171 10.55 -7.34 -14.11
CA THR A 171 11.79 -6.67 -14.57
C THR A 171 12.87 -7.65 -15.06
N GLN A 172 12.74 -8.95 -14.74
CA GLN A 172 13.66 -10.01 -15.19
C GLN A 172 13.25 -10.65 -16.52
N LEU A 173 12.13 -10.23 -17.10
CA LEU A 173 11.64 -10.78 -18.37
C LEU A 173 12.23 -10.00 -19.54
N GLU A 174 12.76 -10.73 -20.51
CA GLU A 174 13.25 -10.21 -21.78
C GLU A 174 12.09 -10.08 -22.78
N ILE A 175 11.21 -9.08 -22.55
CA ILE A 175 10.07 -8.74 -23.40
C ILE A 175 10.31 -7.33 -23.93
N THR A 176 10.40 -7.17 -25.26
CA THR A 176 10.69 -5.89 -25.90
C THR A 176 9.68 -4.82 -25.54
N SER A 177 8.40 -5.13 -25.60
CA SER A 177 7.32 -4.20 -25.23
C SER A 177 7.33 -3.83 -23.73
N LEU A 178 7.82 -4.71 -22.84
CA LEU A 178 8.01 -4.36 -21.43
C LEU A 178 9.14 -3.35 -21.24
N SER A 179 10.24 -3.49 -21.96
CA SER A 179 11.32 -2.51 -21.94
C SER A 179 10.90 -1.16 -22.51
N LYS A 180 10.12 -1.14 -23.60
CA LYS A 180 9.52 0.07 -24.14
C LYS A 180 8.56 0.72 -23.13
N LEU A 181 7.68 -0.07 -22.49
CA LEU A 181 6.80 0.42 -21.45
C LEU A 181 7.59 1.04 -20.28
N GLN A 182 8.69 0.43 -19.85
CA GLN A 182 9.54 1.00 -18.80
C GLN A 182 10.09 2.38 -19.20
N ASN A 183 10.51 2.58 -20.44
CA ASN A 183 10.96 3.88 -20.93
C ASN A 183 9.83 4.93 -20.91
N ILE A 184 8.62 4.53 -21.31
CA ILE A 184 7.43 5.40 -21.20
C ILE A 184 7.18 5.76 -19.72
N LEU A 185 7.24 4.78 -18.81
CA LEU A 185 7.06 5.01 -17.39
C LEU A 185 8.10 5.96 -16.80
N VAL A 186 9.37 5.85 -17.20
CA VAL A 186 10.44 6.79 -16.77
C VAL A 186 10.08 8.22 -17.17
N SER A 187 9.63 8.43 -18.42
CA SER A 187 9.18 9.75 -18.90
C SER A 187 7.96 10.26 -18.11
N GLU A 188 6.96 9.41 -17.90
CA GLU A 188 5.74 9.83 -17.19
C GLU A 188 5.97 10.08 -15.69
N ILE A 189 6.91 9.37 -15.06
CA ILE A 189 7.36 9.63 -13.68
C ILE A 189 8.08 10.97 -13.58
N SER A 190 8.88 11.33 -14.61
CA SER A 190 9.52 12.65 -14.68
C SER A 190 8.47 13.76 -14.84
N ASN A 191 7.49 13.57 -15.74
CA ASN A 191 6.37 14.49 -15.92
C ASN A 191 5.53 14.65 -14.65
N TYR A 192 5.30 13.54 -13.92
CA TYR A 192 4.60 13.56 -12.64
C TYR A 192 5.32 14.44 -11.62
N LYS A 193 6.63 14.24 -11.46
CA LYS A 193 7.45 15.07 -10.56
C LYS A 193 7.37 16.55 -10.93
N GLU A 194 7.45 16.88 -12.22
CA GLU A 194 7.38 18.24 -12.72
C GLU A 194 6.02 18.88 -12.45
N ASN A 195 4.91 18.14 -12.66
CA ASN A 195 3.56 18.63 -12.36
C ASN A 195 3.39 19.07 -10.89
N PHE A 196 4.07 18.40 -9.96
CA PHE A 196 3.97 18.68 -8.53
C PHE A 196 5.18 19.41 -7.95
N LYS A 197 6.08 19.94 -8.77
CA LYS A 197 7.37 20.52 -8.32
C LYS A 197 7.25 21.63 -7.28
N ASN A 198 6.14 22.36 -7.27
CA ASN A 198 5.88 23.47 -6.37
C ASN A 198 5.26 23.03 -5.03
N GLU A 199 4.95 21.75 -4.87
CA GLU A 199 4.35 21.23 -3.65
C GLU A 199 5.36 21.13 -2.51
N ASN A 200 5.00 21.74 -1.38
CA ASN A 200 5.86 21.79 -0.19
C ASN A 200 5.66 20.55 0.70
N CYS A 201 6.11 19.39 0.22
CA CYS A 201 6.09 18.16 1.01
C CYS A 201 7.34 17.30 0.71
N THR A 202 7.72 16.46 1.67
CA THR A 202 8.91 15.59 1.57
C THR A 202 8.83 14.65 0.37
N PHE A 203 7.63 14.19 0.01
CA PHE A 203 7.38 13.34 -1.15
C PHE A 203 7.93 13.95 -2.45
N ILE A 204 7.78 15.25 -2.65
CA ILE A 204 8.27 15.96 -3.84
C ILE A 204 9.69 16.49 -3.62
N GLN A 205 9.95 17.13 -2.48
CA GLN A 205 11.24 17.78 -2.22
C GLN A 205 12.40 16.79 -2.09
N LYS A 206 12.15 15.62 -1.53
CA LYS A 206 13.17 14.55 -1.37
C LYS A 206 12.99 13.43 -2.42
N TRP A 207 12.47 13.78 -3.61
CA TRP A 207 12.31 12.81 -4.69
C TRP A 207 13.61 12.04 -4.94
N PRO A 208 13.57 10.70 -5.06
CA PRO A 208 14.78 9.91 -5.24
C PRO A 208 15.52 10.27 -6.52
N LYS A 209 16.80 10.62 -6.40
CA LYS A 209 17.66 10.90 -7.57
C LYS A 209 17.93 9.64 -8.39
N LYS A 210 18.05 8.49 -7.71
CA LYS A 210 18.18 7.16 -8.30
C LYS A 210 17.13 6.24 -7.69
N TYR A 211 16.48 5.46 -8.52
CA TYR A 211 15.47 4.49 -8.08
C TYR A 211 15.52 3.23 -8.94
N LYS A 212 14.95 2.16 -8.43
CA LYS A 212 14.68 0.93 -9.17
C LYS A 212 13.19 0.68 -9.26
N PHE A 213 12.76 0.07 -10.35
CA PHE A 213 11.41 -0.45 -10.47
C PHE A 213 11.26 -1.79 -9.74
N ASN A 214 10.14 -1.94 -9.08
CA ASN A 214 9.55 -3.22 -8.70
C ASN A 214 8.27 -3.37 -9.52
N ILE A 215 8.22 -4.32 -10.47
CA ILE A 215 7.11 -4.49 -11.42
C ILE A 215 6.50 -5.87 -11.25
N TRP A 216 5.18 -5.92 -11.19
CA TRP A 216 4.40 -7.16 -11.16
C TRP A 216 3.12 -7.01 -11.98
N SER A 217 2.51 -8.13 -12.35
CA SER A 217 1.18 -8.15 -12.96
C SER A 217 0.16 -8.73 -12.02
N ASN A 218 -1.07 -8.24 -12.15
CA ASN A 218 -2.22 -8.71 -11.40
C ASN A 218 -3.37 -8.99 -12.37
N ILE A 219 -3.92 -10.20 -12.29
CA ILE A 219 -5.09 -10.63 -13.04
C ILE A 219 -6.19 -10.93 -12.03
N LEU A 220 -7.32 -10.23 -12.15
CA LEU A 220 -8.51 -10.45 -11.34
C LEU A 220 -9.60 -11.08 -12.21
N LYS A 221 -10.28 -12.09 -11.66
CA LYS A 221 -11.47 -12.69 -12.23
C LYS A 221 -12.74 -12.05 -11.68
N SER A 222 -13.90 -12.53 -12.11
CA SER A 222 -15.19 -12.08 -11.57
C SER A 222 -15.20 -12.09 -10.04
N GLU A 223 -15.71 -11.03 -9.43
CA GLU A 223 -15.72 -10.77 -7.99
C GLU A 223 -14.33 -10.57 -7.35
N GLY A 224 -13.24 -10.65 -8.16
CA GLY A 224 -11.87 -10.44 -7.70
C GLY A 224 -11.57 -8.98 -7.37
N TYR A 225 -10.70 -8.78 -6.38
CA TYR A 225 -10.27 -7.45 -5.94
C TYR A 225 -8.92 -7.50 -5.22
N ASN A 226 -8.31 -6.33 -5.02
CA ASN A 226 -7.25 -6.16 -4.04
C ASN A 226 -7.82 -5.45 -2.81
N THR A 227 -7.53 -5.97 -1.62
CA THR A 227 -7.92 -5.34 -0.35
C THR A 227 -7.25 -3.99 -0.17
N SER A 228 -7.80 -3.11 0.69
CA SER A 228 -7.21 -1.79 0.97
C SER A 228 -5.80 -1.94 1.56
N HIS A 229 -4.82 -1.29 0.93
CA HIS A 229 -3.41 -1.37 1.31
C HIS A 229 -2.61 -0.17 0.84
N ILE A 230 -1.37 -0.08 1.32
CA ILE A 230 -0.33 0.86 0.88
C ILE A 230 0.92 0.09 0.46
N HIS A 231 1.86 0.76 -0.20
CA HIS A 231 3.17 0.19 -0.56
C HIS A 231 4.30 0.82 0.25
N PRO A 232 4.57 0.32 1.48
CA PRO A 232 5.45 1.03 2.42
C PRO A 232 6.91 1.15 1.97
N ALA A 233 7.38 0.26 1.09
CA ALA A 233 8.73 0.30 0.54
C ALA A 233 8.83 1.20 -0.72
N GLY A 234 7.69 1.48 -1.37
CA GLY A 234 7.63 2.34 -2.53
C GLY A 234 7.73 3.82 -2.18
N TRP A 235 8.12 4.63 -3.16
CA TRP A 235 8.04 6.09 -3.11
C TRP A 235 6.81 6.57 -3.87
N LEU A 236 6.74 6.24 -5.15
CA LEU A 236 5.58 6.40 -6.02
C LEU A 236 5.11 5.02 -6.47
N SER A 237 3.82 4.83 -6.50
CA SER A 237 3.15 3.63 -7.02
C SER A 237 2.34 3.97 -8.27
N GLY A 238 2.15 2.98 -9.12
CA GLY A 238 1.32 3.16 -10.30
C GLY A 238 0.91 1.85 -10.94
N GLY A 239 0.08 1.98 -11.98
CA GLY A 239 -0.32 0.82 -12.77
C GLY A 239 -0.81 1.20 -14.15
N VAL A 240 -0.50 0.35 -15.12
CA VAL A 240 -0.97 0.41 -16.51
C VAL A 240 -1.98 -0.70 -16.73
N TYR A 241 -3.13 -0.36 -17.28
CA TYR A 241 -4.24 -1.30 -17.47
C TYR A 241 -4.18 -1.90 -18.88
N LEU A 242 -4.07 -3.24 -18.94
CA LEU A 242 -3.95 -4.00 -20.18
C LEU A 242 -5.28 -4.62 -20.63
N LYS A 243 -6.11 -5.05 -19.66
CA LYS A 243 -7.47 -5.54 -19.90
C LYS A 243 -8.43 -4.93 -18.87
N ILE A 244 -9.58 -4.51 -19.34
CA ILE A 244 -10.70 -4.03 -18.51
C ILE A 244 -11.93 -4.83 -18.92
N PRO A 245 -12.66 -5.43 -17.96
CA PRO A 245 -13.86 -6.18 -18.25
C PRO A 245 -14.95 -5.29 -18.86
N SER A 246 -15.71 -5.88 -19.81
CA SER A 246 -16.88 -5.26 -20.42
C SER A 246 -18.14 -5.52 -19.60
N ASN A 247 -19.22 -4.80 -19.91
CA ASN A 247 -20.56 -5.01 -19.33
C ASN A 247 -20.60 -4.99 -17.79
N ILE A 248 -19.81 -4.12 -17.18
CA ILE A 248 -19.74 -3.93 -15.72
C ILE A 248 -20.60 -2.75 -15.26
N LYS A 249 -21.01 -2.75 -13.99
CA LYS A 249 -21.76 -1.64 -13.40
C LYS A 249 -20.84 -0.44 -13.15
N LYS A 250 -21.47 0.71 -12.89
CA LYS A 250 -20.75 1.95 -12.53
C LYS A 250 -19.76 1.68 -11.39
N ASN A 251 -18.52 2.11 -11.56
CA ASN A 251 -17.39 1.99 -10.63
C ASN A 251 -16.81 0.57 -10.45
N GLU A 252 -17.45 -0.50 -10.93
CA GLU A 252 -16.86 -1.85 -10.90
C GLU A 252 -15.53 -1.88 -11.66
N ALA A 253 -14.62 -2.78 -11.27
CA ALA A 253 -13.24 -2.89 -11.75
C ALA A 253 -12.39 -1.61 -11.57
N GLY A 254 -12.94 -0.60 -10.91
CA GLY A 254 -12.25 0.65 -10.59
C GLY A 254 -11.19 0.48 -9.50
N ILE A 255 -10.35 1.50 -9.35
CA ILE A 255 -9.47 1.67 -8.21
C ILE A 255 -10.04 2.78 -7.31
N GLU A 256 -10.22 2.48 -6.04
CA GLU A 256 -10.67 3.44 -5.03
C GLU A 256 -9.50 3.82 -4.14
N PHE A 257 -9.26 5.10 -4.01
CA PHE A 257 -8.31 5.72 -3.11
C PHE A 257 -9.02 6.29 -1.90
N SER A 258 -8.45 6.11 -0.69
CA SER A 258 -9.04 6.62 0.54
C SER A 258 -7.96 6.96 1.56
N LEU A 259 -8.29 7.80 2.54
CA LEU A 259 -7.44 7.95 3.72
C LEU A 259 -7.59 6.76 4.69
N HIS A 260 -8.66 5.95 4.56
CA HIS A 260 -8.94 4.82 5.44
C HIS A 260 -8.39 3.51 4.90
N GLY A 261 -7.79 2.72 5.78
CA GLY A 261 -7.31 1.37 5.50
C GLY A 261 -7.01 0.59 6.78
N GLU A 262 -6.51 -0.61 6.66
CA GLU A 262 -6.10 -1.50 7.75
C GLU A 262 -7.15 -1.72 8.86
N ASN A 263 -8.43 -1.54 8.57
CA ASN A 263 -9.55 -1.64 9.53
C ASN A 263 -9.46 -0.63 10.68
N TYR A 264 -8.92 0.56 10.45
CA TYR A 264 -8.89 1.61 11.46
C TYR A 264 -10.32 1.96 11.93
N PRO A 265 -10.56 2.19 13.24
CA PRO A 265 -11.88 2.57 13.73
C PRO A 265 -12.28 3.94 13.19
N ILE A 266 -13.54 4.07 12.77
CA ILE A 266 -14.09 5.29 12.17
C ILE A 266 -14.85 6.08 13.24
N LYS A 267 -14.42 7.32 13.48
CA LYS A 267 -15.13 8.31 14.34
C LYS A 267 -15.94 9.29 13.50
N ILE A 268 -15.36 9.79 12.41
CA ILE A 268 -16.02 10.66 11.43
C ILE A 268 -16.29 9.84 10.18
N LYS A 269 -17.56 9.64 9.82
CA LYS A 269 -17.99 8.76 8.71
C LYS A 269 -17.64 9.28 7.32
N ASN A 270 -17.59 10.61 7.12
CA ASN A 270 -17.30 11.20 5.83
C ASN A 270 -15.78 11.20 5.54
N ILE A 271 -15.26 10.05 5.13
CA ILE A 271 -13.84 9.90 4.78
C ILE A 271 -13.66 10.23 3.31
N PRO A 272 -12.72 11.14 2.95
CA PRO A 272 -12.44 11.46 1.57
C PRO A 272 -12.02 10.23 0.77
N THR A 273 -12.67 10.04 -0.38
CA THR A 273 -12.38 8.96 -1.32
C THR A 273 -12.38 9.48 -2.75
N ILE A 274 -11.57 8.89 -3.61
CA ILE A 274 -11.57 9.13 -5.06
C ILE A 274 -11.62 7.78 -5.76
N THR A 275 -12.59 7.61 -6.66
CA THR A 275 -12.72 6.40 -7.49
C THR A 275 -12.34 6.73 -8.92
N ILE A 276 -11.45 5.94 -9.50
CA ILE A 276 -11.09 5.98 -10.92
C ILE A 276 -11.51 4.66 -11.56
N VAL A 277 -12.32 4.73 -12.61
CA VAL A 277 -12.57 3.61 -13.50
C VAL A 277 -11.61 3.74 -14.67
N PRO A 278 -10.59 2.86 -14.76
CA PRO A 278 -9.59 2.95 -15.79
C PRO A 278 -10.10 2.37 -17.13
N LYS A 279 -9.46 2.81 -18.20
CA LYS A 279 -9.57 2.21 -19.54
C LYS A 279 -8.26 1.52 -19.90
N VAL A 280 -8.27 0.67 -20.91
CA VAL A 280 -7.03 0.13 -21.47
C VAL A 280 -6.10 1.29 -21.88
N TYR A 281 -4.81 1.13 -21.62
CA TYR A 281 -3.73 2.13 -21.73
C TYR A 281 -3.75 3.24 -20.67
N ASP A 282 -4.70 3.27 -19.74
CA ASP A 282 -4.62 4.23 -18.65
C ASP A 282 -3.45 3.88 -17.71
N LEU A 283 -2.65 4.89 -17.43
CA LEU A 283 -1.64 4.91 -16.37
C LEU A 283 -2.22 5.71 -15.21
N VAL A 284 -2.18 5.12 -14.02
CA VAL A 284 -2.56 5.80 -12.77
C VAL A 284 -1.32 5.86 -11.88
N LEU A 285 -0.99 7.05 -11.38
CA LEU A 285 0.16 7.33 -10.50
C LEU A 285 -0.33 7.94 -9.19
N PHE A 286 0.27 7.55 -8.08
CA PHE A 286 -0.10 8.03 -6.75
C PHE A 286 1.02 7.79 -5.70
N PRO A 287 1.06 8.57 -4.59
CA PRO A 287 2.01 8.34 -3.50
C PRO A 287 1.86 6.94 -2.91
N SER A 288 2.96 6.22 -2.72
CA SER A 288 2.92 4.86 -2.17
C SER A 288 2.35 4.75 -0.76
N SER A 289 2.19 5.88 -0.07
CA SER A 289 1.53 5.99 1.25
C SER A 289 0.00 6.06 1.18
N LEU A 290 -0.59 6.20 -0.01
CA LEU A 290 -2.03 6.36 -0.16
C LEU A 290 -2.72 4.99 -0.18
N PHE A 291 -3.71 4.80 0.71
CA PHE A 291 -4.53 3.60 0.70
C PHE A 291 -5.34 3.49 -0.59
N HIS A 292 -5.31 2.30 -1.17
CA HIS A 292 -6.07 2.00 -2.37
C HIS A 292 -6.53 0.54 -2.38
N LYS A 293 -7.65 0.31 -3.07
CA LYS A 293 -8.22 -1.03 -3.28
C LYS A 293 -8.82 -1.13 -4.67
N THR A 294 -9.06 -2.36 -5.16
CA THR A 294 -9.86 -2.59 -6.36
C THR A 294 -11.32 -2.80 -5.97
N ILE A 295 -12.23 -2.19 -6.71
CA ILE A 295 -13.67 -2.45 -6.56
C ILE A 295 -13.99 -3.75 -7.29
N PRO A 296 -14.61 -4.76 -6.63
CA PRO A 296 -15.02 -6.00 -7.27
C PRO A 296 -15.92 -5.74 -8.49
N PHE A 297 -15.95 -6.67 -9.43
CA PHE A 297 -16.75 -6.57 -10.64
C PHE A 297 -17.37 -7.93 -10.99
N LYS A 298 -18.48 -7.94 -11.71
CA LYS A 298 -19.12 -9.15 -12.22
C LYS A 298 -19.04 -9.16 -13.74
N SER A 299 -18.17 -10.00 -14.29
CA SER A 299 -17.98 -10.20 -15.73
C SER A 299 -17.33 -11.56 -15.99
N SER A 300 -17.53 -12.13 -17.17
CA SER A 300 -16.73 -13.26 -17.67
C SER A 300 -15.32 -12.85 -18.07
N ASP A 301 -15.10 -11.55 -18.33
CA ASP A 301 -13.81 -11.02 -18.72
C ASP A 301 -12.89 -10.82 -17.52
N GLU A 302 -11.60 -10.83 -17.76
CA GLU A 302 -10.56 -10.56 -16.75
C GLU A 302 -10.19 -9.09 -16.73
N ARG A 303 -9.81 -8.60 -15.54
CA ARG A 303 -9.10 -7.34 -15.38
C ARG A 303 -7.61 -7.63 -15.23
N MET A 304 -6.78 -7.10 -16.13
CA MET A 304 -5.33 -7.28 -16.10
C MET A 304 -4.61 -5.94 -16.07
N MET A 305 -3.61 -5.83 -15.22
CA MET A 305 -2.75 -4.66 -15.14
C MET A 305 -1.29 -5.04 -14.87
N ILE A 306 -0.39 -4.15 -15.27
CA ILE A 306 0.99 -4.10 -14.79
C ILE A 306 1.02 -3.06 -13.69
N ALA A 307 1.36 -3.47 -12.47
CA ALA A 307 1.57 -2.58 -11.34
C ALA A 307 3.06 -2.38 -11.09
N PHE A 308 3.43 -1.23 -10.56
CA PHE A 308 4.81 -0.95 -10.22
C PHE A 308 4.95 0.02 -9.05
N ASP A 309 6.10 -0.07 -8.41
CA ASP A 309 6.62 0.93 -7.49
C ASP A 309 8.00 1.40 -7.94
N ILE A 310 8.31 2.67 -7.69
CA ILE A 310 9.72 3.07 -7.65
C ILE A 310 10.24 3.03 -6.22
N HIS A 311 11.40 2.40 -6.05
CA HIS A 311 12.07 2.27 -4.77
C HIS A 311 13.35 3.09 -4.79
N LYS A 312 13.52 3.99 -3.81
CA LYS A 312 14.75 4.76 -3.63
C LYS A 312 15.93 3.80 -3.49
N LEU A 313 16.98 4.03 -4.27
CA LEU A 313 18.29 3.42 -4.06
C LEU A 313 19.03 4.20 -2.98
N GLN A 314 19.71 3.46 -2.11
CA GLN A 314 20.54 4.02 -1.05
C GLN A 314 21.77 4.69 -1.62
#